data_6572b638b967563e280f5c9f52850c70
#
_entry.id   6572b638b967563e280f5c9f52850c70
#
_cell.length_a   1.000
_cell.length_b   1.000
_cell.length_c   1.000
_cell.angle_alpha   90.00
_cell.angle_beta   90.00
_cell.angle_gamma   90.00
#
_symmetry.space_group_name_H-M   'P 1'
#
loop_
_entity.id
_entity.type
_entity.pdbx_description
1 polymer ?
#
loop_
_entity_poly.entity_id
_entity_poly.type
_entity_poly.pdbx_seq_one_letter_code
_entity_poly.pdbx_strand_id
1 'polypeptide(L)'
;MINYKDIKRLDLETSSLCNAECPSCNRRLEGGIKSQTFTETYMTTDQVKEWFSEDFIENLNMITMCGNYGDSMTNPDLIPILKHFRSINPNVRFHMNTNASGRDEAFWRELGEIFSVNNSTVVFSVDGLEDTNWIYRKGTYWDKIMLAMETYISTGADSHWEFLVFRHNEHQVEEARQLAKDMGVTEFFAKRAMGFSTKRDKDHNIIQSMKVYGRQGEYQYTIKPPAEVLSKNVEKQFDKRNLGKDDQQKMFLDSEKVGYITDIKSDLEKSYINIEPVKRKQRTNHINNIDRELTEHEVELGKCDIDCIAIKNSHIFVNSYGLVFPCCWHAAMYDDEFGTEDMVAPIVNFIKSFGENNISLQHKSIKQIIDGEIYTTGYLETFKDRDIRNKRLKSCAGLCGVVAG
;
A
#
# COMPACT_ATOMS: atom_id res chain seq x y z
N MET A 1 5.72 6.97 -22.30
CA MET A 1 6.55 7.73 -21.36
C MET A 1 5.63 8.68 -20.60
N ILE A 2 5.87 8.92 -19.30
CA ILE A 2 5.08 9.90 -18.54
C ILE A 2 5.71 11.26 -18.77
N ASN A 3 4.96 12.24 -19.29
CA ASN A 3 5.40 13.63 -19.35
C ASN A 3 4.86 14.40 -18.15
N TYR A 4 5.58 15.42 -17.69
CA TYR A 4 5.18 16.21 -16.54
C TYR A 4 3.73 16.74 -16.64
N LYS A 5 3.34 17.26 -17.80
CA LYS A 5 1.99 17.81 -18.04
C LYS A 5 0.87 16.75 -18.11
N ASP A 6 1.25 15.49 -18.36
CA ASP A 6 0.29 14.39 -18.48
C ASP A 6 -0.05 13.77 -17.13
N ILE A 7 0.73 14.08 -16.06
CA ILE A 7 0.49 13.54 -14.72
C ILE A 7 -0.83 14.10 -14.19
N LYS A 8 -1.80 13.22 -13.95
CA LYS A 8 -3.13 13.54 -13.43
C LYS A 8 -3.41 12.93 -12.07
N ARG A 9 -2.56 12.00 -11.64
CA ARG A 9 -2.68 11.33 -10.34
C ARG A 9 -1.35 11.31 -9.62
N LEU A 10 -1.38 11.71 -8.35
CA LEU A 10 -0.29 11.60 -7.41
C LEU A 10 -0.62 10.54 -6.36
N ASP A 11 0.13 9.45 -6.34
CA ASP A 11 0.11 8.50 -5.23
C ASP A 11 1.12 9.01 -4.19
N LEU A 12 0.64 9.48 -3.05
CA LEU A 12 1.42 10.20 -2.05
C LEU A 12 1.44 9.44 -0.73
N GLU A 13 2.60 9.01 -0.29
CA GLU A 13 2.79 8.47 1.05
C GLU A 13 3.16 9.62 1.99
N THR A 14 2.17 10.22 2.66
CA THR A 14 2.40 11.37 3.56
C THR A 14 3.14 11.00 4.83
N SER A 15 3.11 9.72 5.22
CA SER A 15 3.78 9.19 6.40
C SER A 15 4.18 7.74 6.18
N SER A 16 5.38 7.37 6.58
CA SER A 16 5.82 5.97 6.70
C SER A 16 5.63 5.40 8.12
N LEU A 17 5.05 6.18 9.02
CA LEU A 17 4.65 5.72 10.35
C LEU A 17 3.31 4.98 10.27
N CYS A 18 3.14 3.96 11.11
CA CYS A 18 1.89 3.25 11.29
C CYS A 18 1.86 2.60 12.68
N ASN A 19 0.73 2.64 13.34
CA ASN A 19 0.52 1.97 14.63
C ASN A 19 0.28 0.45 14.48
N ALA A 20 -0.18 -0.01 13.31
CA ALA A 20 -0.45 -1.41 13.05
C ALA A 20 0.81 -2.22 12.71
N GLU A 21 0.78 -3.51 13.01
CA GLU A 21 1.84 -4.50 12.79
C GLU A 21 1.33 -5.68 11.95
N CYS A 22 0.66 -5.37 10.83
CA CYS A 22 0.05 -6.37 9.97
C CYS A 22 1.10 -7.36 9.43
N PRO A 23 0.84 -8.68 9.47
CA PRO A 23 1.84 -9.69 9.10
C PRO A 23 2.31 -9.66 7.65
N SER A 24 1.48 -9.18 6.71
CA SER A 24 1.87 -9.05 5.30
C SER A 24 2.47 -7.68 4.94
N CYS A 25 2.65 -6.79 5.92
CA CYS A 25 3.22 -5.47 5.65
C CYS A 25 4.75 -5.51 5.60
N ASN A 26 5.35 -4.96 4.54
CA ASN A 26 6.81 -4.93 4.37
C ASN A 26 7.57 -4.09 5.42
N ARG A 27 6.85 -3.36 6.28
CA ARG A 27 7.44 -2.70 7.46
C ARG A 27 8.05 -3.67 8.46
N ARG A 28 7.54 -4.91 8.48
CA ARG A 28 7.92 -5.92 9.45
C ARG A 28 7.99 -7.31 8.82
N LEU A 29 8.93 -8.11 9.28
CA LEU A 29 8.98 -9.51 8.93
C LEU A 29 7.82 -10.24 9.65
N GLU A 30 6.79 -10.61 8.90
CA GLU A 30 5.63 -11.37 9.39
C GLU A 30 5.01 -10.79 10.68
N GLY A 31 4.89 -9.45 10.75
CA GLY A 31 4.34 -8.72 11.89
C GLY A 31 5.29 -8.55 13.09
N GLY A 32 6.50 -9.11 13.01
CA GLY A 32 7.49 -9.12 14.09
C GLY A 32 8.58 -8.05 13.93
N ILE A 33 9.80 -8.48 13.61
CA ILE A 33 10.99 -7.63 13.52
C ILE A 33 10.76 -6.52 12.49
N LYS A 34 11.04 -5.29 12.91
CA LYS A 34 10.88 -4.10 12.07
C LYS A 34 11.99 -3.99 11.04
N SER A 35 11.64 -3.63 9.80
CA SER A 35 12.61 -3.33 8.75
C SER A 35 13.49 -2.14 9.11
N GLN A 36 14.75 -2.21 8.71
CA GLN A 36 15.77 -1.17 8.93
C GLN A 36 16.12 -0.43 7.64
N THR A 37 15.48 -0.77 6.51
CA THR A 37 15.84 -0.21 5.20
C THR A 37 15.07 1.05 4.81
N PHE A 38 13.86 1.26 5.33
CA PHE A 38 13.11 2.48 5.08
C PHE A 38 13.22 3.47 6.26
N THR A 39 13.07 4.74 5.96
CA THR A 39 13.08 5.82 6.97
C THR A 39 11.68 6.04 7.52
N GLU A 40 11.51 5.95 8.84
CA GLU A 40 10.26 6.36 9.50
C GLU A 40 10.23 7.88 9.60
N THR A 41 9.31 8.48 8.87
CA THR A 41 9.12 9.93 8.83
C THR A 41 7.72 10.28 8.32
N TYR A 42 7.41 11.56 8.32
CA TYR A 42 6.22 12.11 7.67
C TYR A 42 6.58 13.40 6.94
N MET A 43 5.79 13.74 5.93
CA MET A 43 5.90 15.01 5.21
C MET A 43 5.33 16.14 6.05
N THR A 44 6.05 17.24 6.13
CA THR A 44 5.52 18.49 6.68
C THR A 44 4.78 19.28 5.62
N THR A 45 3.91 20.17 6.04
CA THR A 45 3.22 21.10 5.13
C THR A 45 4.19 21.95 4.32
N ASP A 46 5.30 22.36 4.93
CA ASP A 46 6.32 23.18 4.25
C ASP A 46 7.06 22.38 3.18
N GLN A 47 7.40 21.12 3.43
CA GLN A 47 7.95 20.22 2.40
C GLN A 47 7.00 20.04 1.23
N VAL A 48 5.71 19.86 1.49
CA VAL A 48 4.70 19.72 0.42
C VAL A 48 4.64 20.98 -0.43
N LYS A 49 4.67 22.18 0.17
CA LYS A 49 4.71 23.46 -0.55
C LYS A 49 5.99 23.64 -1.37
N GLU A 50 7.12 23.17 -0.85
CA GLU A 50 8.40 23.23 -1.56
C GLU A 50 8.47 22.24 -2.74
N TRP A 51 7.96 21.02 -2.55
CA TRP A 51 8.13 19.92 -3.48
C TRP A 51 7.13 19.93 -4.65
N PHE A 52 5.93 20.46 -4.42
CA PHE A 52 4.86 20.47 -5.41
C PHE A 52 4.46 21.90 -5.77
N SER A 53 4.86 22.33 -6.97
CA SER A 53 4.51 23.66 -7.48
C SER A 53 2.99 23.78 -7.73
N GLU A 54 2.48 25.00 -7.71
CA GLU A 54 1.04 25.26 -7.93
C GLU A 54 0.56 24.71 -9.26
N ASP A 55 1.32 24.90 -10.34
CA ASP A 55 0.98 24.39 -11.68
C ASP A 55 0.90 22.85 -11.73
N PHE A 56 1.72 22.15 -10.92
CA PHE A 56 1.62 20.71 -10.76
C PHE A 56 0.32 20.31 -10.04
N ILE A 57 0.00 20.97 -8.92
CA ILE A 57 -1.19 20.70 -8.12
C ILE A 57 -2.47 21.00 -8.91
N GLU A 58 -2.52 22.12 -9.65
CA GLU A 58 -3.65 22.50 -10.52
C GLU A 58 -3.94 21.45 -11.59
N ASN A 59 -2.89 20.75 -12.08
CA ASN A 59 -3.01 19.73 -13.11
C ASN A 59 -3.54 18.39 -12.60
N LEU A 60 -3.57 18.14 -11.29
CA LEU A 60 -3.97 16.86 -10.69
C LEU A 60 -5.50 16.68 -10.69
N ASN A 61 -5.95 15.50 -11.04
CA ASN A 61 -7.34 15.06 -10.84
C ASN A 61 -7.52 14.33 -9.50
N MET A 62 -6.48 13.63 -9.02
CA MET A 62 -6.56 12.78 -7.83
C MET A 62 -5.24 12.73 -7.07
N ILE A 63 -5.34 12.72 -5.76
CA ILE A 63 -4.25 12.37 -4.84
C ILE A 63 -4.68 11.13 -4.07
N THR A 64 -3.89 10.06 -4.18
CA THR A 64 -4.14 8.79 -3.48
C THR A 64 -3.12 8.59 -2.38
N MET A 65 -3.59 8.30 -1.18
CA MET A 65 -2.76 8.00 -0.01
C MET A 65 -2.95 6.51 0.32
N CYS A 66 -2.16 5.64 -0.35
CA CYS A 66 -2.32 4.18 -0.28
C CYS A 66 -1.51 3.51 0.83
N GLY A 67 -0.59 4.22 1.49
CA GLY A 67 0.17 3.71 2.63
C GLY A 67 0.99 2.46 2.36
N ASN A 68 2.04 2.53 1.53
CA ASN A 68 2.95 1.40 1.31
C ASN A 68 3.62 0.94 2.61
N TYR A 69 4.13 1.90 3.38
CA TYR A 69 4.80 1.67 4.65
C TYR A 69 4.07 2.30 5.83
N GLY A 70 3.32 3.37 5.61
CA GLY A 70 2.66 4.10 6.65
C GLY A 70 1.15 4.13 6.53
N ASP A 71 0.54 4.77 7.50
CA ASP A 71 -0.85 5.16 7.49
C ASP A 71 -0.91 6.69 7.57
N SER A 72 -1.51 7.33 6.57
CA SER A 72 -1.54 8.79 6.47
C SER A 72 -2.17 9.47 7.68
N MET A 73 -3.08 8.80 8.41
CA MET A 73 -3.63 9.35 9.66
C MET A 73 -2.55 9.62 10.72
N THR A 74 -1.38 8.95 10.64
CA THR A 74 -0.30 9.17 11.60
C THR A 74 0.47 10.47 11.36
N ASN A 75 0.31 11.09 10.19
CA ASN A 75 0.94 12.37 9.88
C ASN A 75 0.26 13.52 10.66
N PRO A 76 0.97 14.26 11.54
CA PRO A 76 0.38 15.38 12.27
C PRO A 76 -0.05 16.52 11.35
N ASP A 77 0.59 16.66 10.20
CA ASP A 77 0.32 17.71 9.21
C ASP A 77 -0.69 17.28 8.14
N LEU A 78 -1.34 16.12 8.25
CA LEU A 78 -2.23 15.62 7.20
C LEU A 78 -3.33 16.65 6.84
N ILE A 79 -4.03 17.19 7.83
CA ILE A 79 -5.10 18.15 7.60
C ILE A 79 -4.59 19.43 6.93
N PRO A 80 -3.53 20.11 7.42
CA PRO A 80 -2.91 21.24 6.73
C PRO A 80 -2.47 20.91 5.28
N ILE A 81 -1.92 19.75 5.03
CA ILE A 81 -1.51 19.30 3.69
C ILE A 81 -2.72 19.19 2.76
N LEU A 82 -3.80 18.53 3.19
CA LEU A 82 -5.01 18.39 2.40
C LEU A 82 -5.65 19.74 2.09
N LYS A 83 -5.70 20.64 3.06
CA LYS A 83 -6.19 22.02 2.87
C LYS A 83 -5.33 22.79 1.90
N HIS A 84 -4.00 22.64 1.95
CA HIS A 84 -3.09 23.26 0.98
C HIS A 84 -3.38 22.79 -0.46
N PHE A 85 -3.45 21.48 -0.70
CA PHE A 85 -3.81 20.97 -2.02
C PHE A 85 -5.16 21.50 -2.50
N ARG A 86 -6.17 21.52 -1.63
CA ARG A 86 -7.52 21.98 -1.95
C ARG A 86 -7.58 23.48 -2.21
N SER A 87 -6.74 24.28 -1.56
CA SER A 87 -6.69 25.75 -1.78
C SER A 87 -6.16 26.12 -3.16
N ILE A 88 -5.27 25.28 -3.74
CA ILE A 88 -4.73 25.49 -5.07
C ILE A 88 -5.63 24.84 -6.14
N ASN A 89 -6.06 23.60 -5.90
CA ASN A 89 -6.95 22.88 -6.79
C ASN A 89 -8.26 22.49 -6.05
N PRO A 90 -9.30 23.33 -6.10
CA PRO A 90 -10.58 23.05 -5.44
C PRO A 90 -11.27 21.76 -5.89
N ASN A 91 -10.94 21.26 -7.09
CA ASN A 91 -11.56 20.09 -7.70
C ASN A 91 -10.77 18.78 -7.50
N VAL A 92 -9.57 18.82 -6.90
CA VAL A 92 -8.77 17.61 -6.70
C VAL A 92 -9.51 16.62 -5.79
N ARG A 93 -9.53 15.35 -6.20
CA ARG A 93 -10.12 14.25 -5.42
C ARG A 93 -9.08 13.67 -4.48
N PHE A 94 -9.48 13.31 -3.29
CA PHE A 94 -8.65 12.54 -2.36
C PHE A 94 -9.15 11.11 -2.22
N HIS A 95 -8.23 10.17 -2.15
CA HIS A 95 -8.50 8.78 -1.83
C HIS A 95 -7.49 8.33 -0.78
N MET A 96 -7.95 7.88 0.39
CA MET A 96 -7.08 7.51 1.49
C MET A 96 -7.45 6.14 2.05
N ASN A 97 -6.45 5.25 2.18
CA ASN A 97 -6.59 4.01 2.94
C ASN A 97 -6.05 4.20 4.35
N THR A 98 -6.77 3.68 5.35
CA THR A 98 -6.38 3.77 6.75
C THR A 98 -6.88 2.57 7.56
N ASN A 99 -6.15 2.21 8.60
CA ASN A 99 -6.61 1.24 9.60
C ASN A 99 -7.54 1.88 10.65
N ALA A 100 -7.74 3.19 10.62
CA ALA A 100 -8.61 4.00 11.46
C ALA A 100 -8.36 3.93 12.99
N SER A 101 -7.36 3.20 13.45
CA SER A 101 -7.11 3.00 14.89
C SER A 101 -6.21 4.06 15.49
N GLY A 102 -6.61 5.31 15.36
CA GLY A 102 -5.84 6.44 15.91
C GLY A 102 -6.57 7.76 15.74
N ARG A 103 -5.96 8.82 16.25
CA ARG A 103 -6.53 10.17 16.26
C ARG A 103 -7.78 10.29 17.11
N ASP A 104 -8.19 11.52 17.33
CA ASP A 104 -9.39 11.90 18.07
C ASP A 104 -10.58 12.22 17.15
N GLU A 105 -11.72 12.43 17.75
CA GLU A 105 -12.96 12.77 17.06
C GLU A 105 -12.81 14.05 16.21
N ALA A 106 -12.11 15.07 16.72
CA ALA A 106 -11.94 16.34 16.02
C ALA A 106 -11.20 16.14 14.67
N PHE A 107 -10.15 15.32 14.66
CA PHE A 107 -9.44 14.98 13.44
C PHE A 107 -10.34 14.28 12.42
N TRP A 108 -11.10 13.26 12.84
CA TRP A 108 -11.96 12.50 11.93
C TRP A 108 -13.11 13.31 11.35
N ARG A 109 -13.66 14.22 12.16
CA ARG A 109 -14.69 15.18 11.73
C ARG A 109 -14.12 16.12 10.66
N GLU A 110 -12.98 16.75 10.93
CA GLU A 110 -12.34 17.68 10.00
C GLU A 110 -11.92 16.98 8.70
N LEU A 111 -11.40 15.75 8.79
CA LEU A 111 -11.07 14.92 7.63
C LEU A 111 -12.34 14.65 6.80
N GLY A 112 -13.44 14.28 7.45
CA GLY A 112 -14.72 14.03 6.80
C GLY A 112 -15.25 15.27 6.08
N GLU A 113 -15.17 16.45 6.70
CA GLU A 113 -15.55 17.72 6.07
C GLU A 113 -14.73 18.00 4.81
N ILE A 114 -13.42 17.74 4.81
CA ILE A 114 -12.54 17.89 3.63
C ILE A 114 -12.92 16.87 2.54
N PHE A 115 -13.31 15.66 2.90
CA PHE A 115 -13.63 14.57 1.97
C PHE A 115 -15.09 14.57 1.49
N SER A 116 -16.00 15.33 2.11
CA SER A 116 -17.42 15.40 1.72
C SER A 116 -17.67 16.02 0.36
N VAL A 117 -16.62 16.55 -0.29
CA VAL A 117 -16.68 17.18 -1.61
C VAL A 117 -15.85 16.47 -2.65
N ASN A 118 -16.21 16.64 -3.93
CA ASN A 118 -15.46 16.16 -5.11
C ASN A 118 -15.28 14.64 -5.14
N ASN A 119 -16.23 13.86 -4.64
CA ASN A 119 -16.15 12.38 -4.61
C ASN A 119 -14.82 11.87 -4.02
N SER A 120 -14.36 12.53 -2.96
CA SER A 120 -13.21 12.06 -2.18
C SER A 120 -13.64 10.94 -1.25
N THR A 121 -12.80 9.92 -1.06
CA THR A 121 -13.19 8.67 -0.37
C THR A 121 -12.14 8.25 0.64
N VAL A 122 -12.56 7.89 1.86
CA VAL A 122 -11.72 7.14 2.80
C VAL A 122 -12.07 5.66 2.74
N VAL A 123 -11.05 4.83 2.60
CA VAL A 123 -11.15 3.37 2.67
C VAL A 123 -10.68 2.90 4.04
N PHE A 124 -11.60 2.41 4.83
CA PHE A 124 -11.34 1.81 6.13
C PHE A 124 -10.90 0.36 5.93
N SER A 125 -9.65 0.08 6.27
CA SER A 125 -9.06 -1.27 6.17
C SER A 125 -9.22 -2.00 7.50
N VAL A 126 -10.37 -2.64 7.70
CA VAL A 126 -10.77 -3.33 8.94
C VAL A 126 -11.11 -4.79 8.61
N ASP A 127 -10.38 -5.74 9.20
CA ASP A 127 -10.37 -7.14 8.78
C ASP A 127 -10.91 -8.08 9.87
N GLY A 128 -12.11 -7.81 10.32
CA GLY A 128 -12.82 -8.53 11.37
C GLY A 128 -13.71 -7.60 12.19
N LEU A 129 -14.40 -8.14 13.18
CA LEU A 129 -15.09 -7.41 14.23
C LEU A 129 -14.18 -7.25 15.46
N GLU A 130 -14.72 -6.83 16.58
CA GLU A 130 -13.98 -6.54 17.82
C GLU A 130 -13.07 -7.69 18.27
N ASP A 131 -13.55 -8.91 18.14
CA ASP A 131 -12.88 -10.12 18.61
C ASP A 131 -11.83 -10.69 17.62
N THR A 132 -11.85 -10.29 16.35
CA THR A 132 -10.98 -10.89 15.32
C THR A 132 -10.11 -9.89 14.55
N ASN A 133 -10.49 -8.61 14.47
CA ASN A 133 -9.73 -7.62 13.70
C ASN A 133 -8.24 -7.56 14.10
N TRP A 134 -7.96 -7.63 15.39
CA TRP A 134 -6.60 -7.56 15.95
C TRP A 134 -5.70 -8.74 15.52
N ILE A 135 -6.27 -9.86 15.07
CA ILE A 135 -5.51 -11.04 14.64
C ILE A 135 -4.66 -10.73 13.41
N TYR A 136 -5.20 -9.96 12.47
CA TYR A 136 -4.44 -9.49 11.32
C TYR A 136 -3.97 -8.04 11.48
N ARG A 137 -4.84 -7.14 11.96
CA ARG A 137 -4.51 -5.73 12.21
C ARG A 137 -3.89 -5.56 13.60
N LYS A 138 -2.81 -6.30 13.89
CA LYS A 138 -2.10 -6.20 15.18
C LYS A 138 -1.81 -4.74 15.53
N GLY A 139 -2.03 -4.39 16.81
CA GLY A 139 -1.78 -3.03 17.31
C GLY A 139 -2.89 -2.02 17.00
N THR A 140 -4.05 -2.49 16.53
CA THR A 140 -5.24 -1.65 16.37
C THR A 140 -6.23 -1.87 17.52
N TYR A 141 -7.07 -0.87 17.78
CA TYR A 141 -8.07 -0.85 18.86
C TYR A 141 -9.44 -0.64 18.28
N TRP A 142 -10.38 -1.54 18.60
CA TRP A 142 -11.73 -1.56 18.03
C TRP A 142 -12.53 -0.28 18.36
N ASP A 143 -12.50 0.15 19.61
CA ASP A 143 -13.17 1.37 20.07
C ASP A 143 -12.72 2.62 19.29
N LYS A 144 -11.42 2.73 18.99
CA LYS A 144 -10.87 3.82 18.19
C LYS A 144 -11.29 3.72 16.71
N ILE A 145 -11.35 2.51 16.16
CA ILE A 145 -11.83 2.28 14.81
C ILE A 145 -13.29 2.70 14.68
N MET A 146 -14.14 2.27 15.61
CA MET A 146 -15.56 2.63 15.60
C MET A 146 -15.77 4.12 15.75
N LEU A 147 -15.09 4.77 16.71
CA LEU A 147 -15.12 6.23 16.86
C LEU A 147 -14.74 6.95 15.55
N ALA A 148 -13.66 6.51 14.91
CA ALA A 148 -13.17 7.10 13.66
C ALA A 148 -14.20 6.97 12.54
N MET A 149 -14.73 5.76 12.34
CA MET A 149 -15.69 5.47 11.28
C MET A 149 -17.01 6.23 11.52
N GLU A 150 -17.58 6.16 12.70
CA GLU A 150 -18.82 6.84 13.04
C GLU A 150 -18.70 8.36 12.87
N THR A 151 -17.60 8.94 13.37
CA THR A 151 -17.37 10.39 13.27
C THR A 151 -17.21 10.81 11.81
N TYR A 152 -16.38 10.12 11.04
CA TYR A 152 -16.16 10.42 9.64
C TYR A 152 -17.45 10.29 8.81
N ILE A 153 -18.18 9.19 8.95
CA ILE A 153 -19.41 8.91 8.23
C ILE A 153 -20.50 9.95 8.57
N SER A 154 -20.56 10.41 9.81
CA SER A 154 -21.54 11.43 10.24
C SER A 154 -21.43 12.76 9.49
N THR A 155 -20.31 13.04 8.82
CA THR A 155 -20.12 14.23 7.97
C THR A 155 -20.76 14.10 6.59
N GLY A 156 -21.26 12.90 6.22
CA GLY A 156 -21.79 12.61 4.89
C GLY A 156 -20.71 12.36 3.83
N ALA A 157 -19.44 12.23 4.24
CA ALA A 157 -18.36 11.93 3.33
C ALA A 157 -18.41 10.47 2.84
N ASP A 158 -17.94 10.25 1.60
CA ASP A 158 -17.90 8.93 0.98
C ASP A 158 -16.89 8.01 1.68
N SER A 159 -17.33 6.80 2.00
CA SER A 159 -16.57 5.84 2.79
C SER A 159 -16.70 4.43 2.24
N HIS A 160 -15.57 3.73 2.18
CA HIS A 160 -15.55 2.31 1.85
C HIS A 160 -15.01 1.52 3.04
N TRP A 161 -15.56 0.35 3.28
CA TRP A 161 -14.97 -0.62 4.21
C TRP A 161 -14.41 -1.80 3.40
N GLU A 162 -13.09 -1.95 3.43
CA GLU A 162 -12.39 -3.12 2.86
C GLU A 162 -12.09 -4.12 3.96
N PHE A 163 -12.56 -5.35 3.77
CA PHE A 163 -12.43 -6.47 4.70
C PHE A 163 -11.66 -7.61 4.04
N LEU A 164 -10.43 -7.87 4.49
CA LEU A 164 -9.65 -9.01 4.03
C LEU A 164 -10.14 -10.29 4.71
N VAL A 165 -10.54 -11.27 3.93
CA VAL A 165 -11.11 -12.52 4.44
C VAL A 165 -10.01 -13.53 4.73
N PHE A 166 -10.02 -14.05 5.95
CA PHE A 166 -9.16 -15.11 6.47
C PHE A 166 -10.03 -16.20 7.12
N ARG A 167 -9.44 -17.34 7.47
CA ARG A 167 -10.14 -18.42 8.17
C ARG A 167 -10.75 -17.97 9.50
N HIS A 168 -10.09 -17.06 10.22
CA HIS A 168 -10.52 -16.63 11.55
C HIS A 168 -11.67 -15.61 11.53
N ASN A 169 -11.91 -14.94 10.41
CA ASN A 169 -12.95 -13.91 10.28
C ASN A 169 -13.97 -14.17 9.17
N GLU A 170 -13.85 -15.27 8.40
CA GLU A 170 -14.76 -15.56 7.28
C GLU A 170 -16.23 -15.66 7.69
N HIS A 171 -16.49 -16.08 8.94
CA HIS A 171 -17.83 -16.18 9.50
C HIS A 171 -18.47 -14.83 9.86
N GLN A 172 -17.67 -13.76 9.93
CA GLN A 172 -18.14 -12.42 10.30
C GLN A 172 -18.45 -11.50 9.11
N VAL A 173 -18.22 -11.96 7.88
CA VAL A 173 -18.34 -11.08 6.70
C VAL A 173 -19.75 -10.49 6.56
N GLU A 174 -20.80 -11.29 6.77
CA GLU A 174 -22.18 -10.79 6.66
C GLU A 174 -22.56 -9.89 7.83
N GLU A 175 -22.09 -10.18 9.04
CA GLU A 175 -22.29 -9.33 10.20
C GLU A 175 -21.57 -7.98 10.02
N ALA A 176 -20.32 -8.00 9.54
CA ALA A 176 -19.56 -6.78 9.22
C ALA A 176 -20.22 -5.96 8.09
N ARG A 177 -20.80 -6.64 7.08
CA ARG A 177 -21.55 -6.00 6.00
C ARG A 177 -22.80 -5.31 6.54
N GLN A 178 -23.55 -5.98 7.43
CA GLN A 178 -24.74 -5.40 8.05
C GLN A 178 -24.36 -4.19 8.93
N LEU A 179 -23.30 -4.34 9.76
CA LEU A 179 -22.78 -3.24 10.57
C LEU A 179 -22.38 -2.03 9.69
N ALA A 180 -21.64 -2.27 8.59
CA ALA A 180 -21.27 -1.22 7.65
C ALA A 180 -22.50 -0.48 7.09
N LYS A 181 -23.55 -1.23 6.74
CA LYS A 181 -24.81 -0.66 6.26
C LYS A 181 -25.51 0.18 7.33
N ASP A 182 -25.57 -0.33 8.56
CA ASP A 182 -26.23 0.35 9.68
C ASP A 182 -25.49 1.63 10.08
N MET A 183 -24.17 1.66 9.95
CA MET A 183 -23.33 2.85 10.13
C MET A 183 -23.44 3.86 8.98
N GLY A 184 -23.98 3.47 7.81
CA GLY A 184 -24.05 4.33 6.64
C GLY A 184 -22.76 4.36 5.79
N VAL A 185 -21.91 3.34 5.88
CA VAL A 185 -20.77 3.16 4.96
C VAL A 185 -21.30 3.07 3.53
N THR A 186 -20.66 3.79 2.59
CA THR A 186 -21.12 3.85 1.20
C THR A 186 -20.95 2.51 0.48
N GLU A 187 -19.80 1.86 0.64
CA GLU A 187 -19.51 0.56 0.00
C GLU A 187 -18.73 -0.37 0.93
N PHE A 188 -19.09 -1.66 0.90
CA PHE A 188 -18.39 -2.71 1.65
C PHE A 188 -17.82 -3.74 0.68
N PHE A 189 -16.53 -4.06 0.83
CA PHE A 189 -15.81 -5.01 -0.01
C PHE A 189 -15.17 -6.11 0.83
N ALA A 190 -15.64 -7.35 0.70
CA ALA A 190 -14.92 -8.51 1.19
C ALA A 190 -13.88 -8.92 0.14
N LYS A 191 -12.59 -8.94 0.50
CA LYS A 191 -11.47 -9.20 -0.40
C LYS A 191 -10.63 -10.38 0.09
N ARG A 192 -10.08 -11.14 -0.85
CA ARG A 192 -9.06 -12.13 -0.53
C ARG A 192 -7.75 -11.44 -0.11
N ALA A 193 -7.17 -11.88 1.00
CA ALA A 193 -5.84 -11.42 1.38
C ALA A 193 -4.79 -11.91 0.37
N MET A 194 -3.95 -10.98 -0.11
CA MET A 194 -2.77 -11.34 -0.89
C MET A 194 -1.73 -11.98 0.04
N GLY A 195 -0.92 -12.91 -0.50
CA GLY A 195 0.17 -13.54 0.25
C GLY A 195 0.02 -15.03 0.44
N PHE A 196 -1.19 -15.58 0.33
CA PHE A 196 -1.41 -17.03 0.34
C PHE A 196 -1.23 -17.69 -1.04
N SER A 197 -1.48 -16.95 -2.13
CA SER A 197 -1.41 -17.47 -3.51
C SER A 197 -0.12 -17.15 -4.24
N THR A 198 0.69 -16.22 -3.74
CA THR A 198 1.89 -15.73 -4.42
C THR A 198 3.19 -16.13 -3.74
N LYS A 199 3.17 -16.34 -2.43
CA LYS A 199 4.35 -16.80 -1.70
C LYS A 199 4.53 -18.31 -1.90
N ARG A 200 5.76 -18.70 -2.22
CA ARG A 200 6.18 -20.10 -2.27
C ARG A 200 7.28 -20.31 -1.24
N ASP A 201 7.31 -21.49 -0.62
CA ASP A 201 8.43 -21.87 0.22
C ASP A 201 9.68 -22.19 -0.62
N LYS A 202 10.79 -22.54 0.05
CA LYS A 202 12.04 -22.93 -0.61
C LYS A 202 11.90 -24.15 -1.54
N ASP A 203 10.85 -24.95 -1.37
CA ASP A 203 10.55 -26.15 -2.14
C ASP A 203 9.47 -25.88 -3.21
N HIS A 204 9.18 -24.59 -3.51
CA HIS A 204 8.21 -24.11 -4.50
C HIS A 204 6.73 -24.42 -4.18
N ASN A 205 6.38 -24.87 -2.97
CA ASN A 205 5.01 -25.09 -2.57
C ASN A 205 4.33 -23.76 -2.24
N ILE A 206 3.06 -23.62 -2.59
CA ILE A 206 2.25 -22.43 -2.22
C ILE A 206 2.11 -22.39 -0.71
N ILE A 207 2.45 -21.27 -0.08
CA ILE A 207 2.28 -21.06 1.36
C ILE A 207 0.79 -20.96 1.66
N GLN A 208 0.28 -21.98 2.35
CA GLN A 208 -1.13 -22.09 2.76
C GLN A 208 -1.41 -21.41 4.11
N SER A 209 -0.38 -20.82 4.73
CA SER A 209 -0.53 -20.16 6.02
C SER A 209 0.50 -19.05 6.17
N MET A 210 0.19 -18.07 7.02
CA MET A 210 1.05 -16.95 7.36
C MET A 210 1.40 -17.05 8.85
N LYS A 211 2.67 -17.21 9.17
CA LYS A 211 3.15 -17.17 10.56
C LYS A 211 3.16 -15.71 11.02
N VAL A 212 2.87 -15.52 12.29
CA VAL A 212 2.90 -14.20 12.93
C VAL A 212 3.87 -14.23 14.09
N TYR A 213 4.74 -13.22 14.13
CA TYR A 213 5.77 -13.10 15.14
C TYR A 213 5.59 -11.81 15.95
N GLY A 214 6.13 -11.81 17.18
CA GLY A 214 6.25 -10.65 18.03
C GLY A 214 7.48 -9.80 17.69
N ARG A 215 7.59 -8.64 18.35
CA ARG A 215 8.66 -7.64 18.08
C ARG A 215 10.09 -8.17 18.33
N GLN A 216 10.24 -9.21 19.16
CA GLN A 216 11.53 -9.83 19.46
C GLN A 216 11.80 -11.08 18.59
N GLY A 217 10.92 -11.37 17.62
CA GLY A 217 11.04 -12.52 16.72
C GLY A 217 10.47 -13.82 17.30
N GLU A 218 9.73 -13.78 18.41
CA GLU A 218 9.04 -14.94 18.98
C GLU A 218 7.78 -15.28 18.17
N TYR A 219 7.57 -16.56 17.88
CA TYR A 219 6.35 -17.04 17.23
C TYR A 219 5.13 -16.82 18.12
N GLN A 220 4.06 -16.27 17.57
CA GLN A 220 2.82 -16.02 18.29
C GLN A 220 1.68 -16.94 17.81
N TYR A 221 1.35 -16.91 16.53
CA TYR A 221 0.27 -17.72 15.94
C TYR A 221 0.39 -17.83 14.42
N THR A 222 -0.55 -18.53 13.80
CA THR A 222 -0.61 -18.72 12.36
C THR A 222 -1.99 -18.30 11.82
N ILE A 223 -2.00 -17.47 10.79
CA ILE A 223 -3.18 -17.09 10.03
C ILE A 223 -3.31 -18.06 8.84
N LYS A 224 -4.52 -18.58 8.63
CA LYS A 224 -4.85 -19.47 7.51
C LYS A 224 -5.70 -18.72 6.47
N PRO A 225 -5.62 -19.10 5.18
CA PRO A 225 -6.52 -18.58 4.17
C PRO A 225 -7.96 -18.99 4.47
N PRO A 226 -8.96 -18.31 3.91
CA PRO A 226 -10.35 -18.71 4.01
C PRO A 226 -10.56 -20.11 3.44
N ALA A 227 -11.72 -20.72 3.71
CA ALA A 227 -12.08 -22.02 3.15
C ALA A 227 -12.00 -22.02 1.61
N GLU A 228 -11.68 -23.16 1.03
CA GLU A 228 -11.41 -23.29 -0.42
C GLU A 228 -12.56 -22.77 -1.31
N VAL A 229 -13.81 -22.99 -0.87
CA VAL A 229 -15.00 -22.48 -1.57
C VAL A 229 -15.03 -20.95 -1.63
N LEU A 230 -14.64 -20.29 -0.55
CA LEU A 230 -14.54 -18.83 -0.47
C LEU A 230 -13.39 -18.28 -1.32
N SER A 231 -12.26 -19.00 -1.38
CA SER A 231 -11.11 -18.58 -2.20
C SER A 231 -11.48 -18.52 -3.68
N LYS A 232 -12.22 -19.50 -4.22
CA LYS A 232 -12.65 -19.53 -5.62
C LYS A 232 -13.64 -18.42 -5.98
N ASN A 233 -14.51 -18.07 -5.06
CA ASN A 233 -15.53 -17.04 -5.30
C ASN A 233 -14.97 -15.62 -5.14
N VAL A 234 -14.03 -15.42 -4.24
CA VAL A 234 -13.27 -14.15 -4.10
C VAL A 234 -12.35 -13.95 -5.31
N GLU A 235 -11.71 -14.99 -5.85
CA GLU A 235 -10.93 -14.92 -7.10
C GLU A 235 -11.79 -14.50 -8.30
N LYS A 236 -13.03 -14.98 -8.41
CA LYS A 236 -13.97 -14.55 -9.46
C LYS A 236 -14.38 -13.07 -9.35
N GLN A 237 -14.36 -12.48 -8.16
CA GLN A 237 -14.61 -11.04 -7.98
C GLN A 237 -13.37 -10.19 -8.38
N PHE A 238 -12.15 -10.72 -8.30
CA PHE A 238 -10.93 -10.03 -8.70
C PHE A 238 -10.79 -9.90 -10.23
N ASP A 239 -11.27 -10.87 -10.99
CA ASP A 239 -11.16 -10.90 -12.46
C ASP A 239 -12.25 -10.09 -13.21
N LYS A 240 -13.25 -9.59 -12.52
CA LYS A 240 -14.34 -8.87 -13.15
C LYS A 240 -14.47 -7.44 -12.61
N ARG A 241 -13.77 -6.52 -13.24
CA ARG A 241 -13.92 -5.06 -13.08
C ARG A 241 -15.32 -4.51 -13.41
N ASN A 242 -16.32 -5.40 -13.65
CA ASN A 242 -17.69 -5.05 -14.01
C ASN A 242 -18.66 -6.13 -13.51
N LEU A 243 -18.86 -6.27 -12.20
CA LEU A 243 -19.97 -7.07 -11.67
C LEU A 243 -20.99 -6.18 -10.98
N GLY A 244 -22.24 -6.34 -11.43
CA GLY A 244 -23.39 -5.66 -10.87
C GLY A 244 -23.62 -5.99 -9.39
N LYS A 245 -24.33 -5.14 -8.70
CA LYS A 245 -24.60 -5.16 -7.25
C LYS A 245 -25.26 -6.44 -6.70
N ASP A 246 -25.78 -7.34 -7.56
CA ASP A 246 -26.62 -8.46 -7.14
C ASP A 246 -25.89 -9.80 -6.90
N ASP A 247 -24.64 -9.95 -7.36
CA ASP A 247 -23.89 -11.22 -7.22
C ASP A 247 -23.12 -11.36 -5.89
N GLN A 248 -23.15 -10.35 -5.04
CA GLN A 248 -22.40 -10.31 -3.77
C GLN A 248 -23.11 -11.06 -2.62
N GLN A 249 -24.37 -11.45 -2.79
CA GLN A 249 -25.23 -11.91 -1.68
C GLN A 249 -25.19 -13.42 -1.37
N LYS A 250 -24.47 -14.27 -2.12
CA LYS A 250 -24.67 -15.73 -2.02
C LYS A 250 -23.57 -16.54 -1.31
N MET A 251 -22.67 -15.92 -0.52
CA MET A 251 -21.40 -16.60 -0.29
C MET A 251 -20.96 -16.93 1.13
N PHE A 252 -21.76 -16.98 2.14
CA PHE A 252 -21.23 -17.36 3.46
C PHE A 252 -22.17 -18.19 4.33
N LEU A 253 -21.79 -19.39 4.68
CA LEU A 253 -22.19 -20.14 5.89
C LEU A 253 -21.31 -21.40 6.07
N ASP A 254 -20.56 -21.46 7.14
CA ASP A 254 -20.31 -22.51 8.13
C ASP A 254 -18.94 -22.34 8.81
N SER A 255 -18.96 -22.22 10.14
CA SER A 255 -17.78 -21.91 10.94
C SER A 255 -17.56 -22.92 12.06
N GLU A 256 -16.31 -23.36 12.27
CA GLU A 256 -15.84 -24.00 13.50
C GLU A 256 -15.04 -23.00 14.35
N LYS A 257 -15.26 -23.04 15.65
CA LYS A 257 -14.76 -22.09 16.65
C LYS A 257 -13.25 -22.16 16.89
N VAL A 258 -12.60 -20.99 16.98
CA VAL A 258 -11.20 -20.80 17.33
C VAL A 258 -11.07 -20.23 18.74
N GLY A 259 -10.14 -20.76 19.55
CA GLY A 259 -9.87 -20.33 20.94
C GLY A 259 -9.07 -19.02 20.99
N TYR A 260 -9.33 -18.21 22.01
CA TYR A 260 -8.82 -16.85 22.21
C TYR A 260 -7.63 -16.79 23.16
N ILE A 261 -6.76 -15.79 22.95
CA ILE A 261 -5.70 -15.38 23.89
C ILE A 261 -5.95 -13.92 24.28
N THR A 262 -6.12 -13.70 25.59
CA THR A 262 -6.31 -12.38 26.22
C THR A 262 -5.00 -11.87 26.82
N ASP A 263 -4.77 -10.58 26.68
CA ASP A 263 -3.90 -9.63 27.37
C ASP A 263 -2.75 -9.03 26.56
N ILE A 264 -2.97 -7.80 26.09
CA ILE A 264 -1.90 -6.79 25.92
C ILE A 264 -2.56 -5.40 26.04
N LYS A 265 -2.51 -4.79 27.21
CA LYS A 265 -2.74 -3.36 27.43
C LYS A 265 -1.43 -2.68 27.84
N SER A 266 -1.18 -1.48 27.30
CA SER A 266 -0.24 -0.48 27.79
C SER A 266 1.17 -0.49 27.20
N ASP A 267 1.44 0.16 26.05
CA ASP A 267 2.76 0.80 25.80
C ASP A 267 2.80 1.77 24.60
N LEU A 268 1.64 2.12 24.03
CA LEU A 268 1.61 2.97 22.83
C LEU A 268 1.64 4.49 23.07
N GLU A 269 1.50 4.96 24.30
CA GLU A 269 1.47 6.40 24.58
C GLU A 269 2.84 7.09 24.65
N LYS A 270 3.94 6.34 24.60
CA LYS A 270 5.30 6.88 24.83
C LYS A 270 6.21 6.97 23.60
N SER A 271 5.74 6.64 22.38
CA SER A 271 6.63 6.53 21.20
C SER A 271 6.60 7.69 20.21
N TYR A 272 5.95 8.80 20.51
CA TYR A 272 5.83 9.94 19.60
C TYR A 272 6.76 11.12 19.97
N ILE A 273 8.03 10.90 20.28
CA ILE A 273 8.94 12.02 20.55
C ILE A 273 10.26 11.81 19.83
N ASN A 274 10.63 12.80 19.00
CA ASN A 274 11.94 13.07 18.39
C ASN A 274 12.58 11.93 17.60
N ILE A 275 12.36 11.91 16.31
CA ILE A 275 13.13 11.08 15.36
C ILE A 275 14.15 11.99 14.66
N GLU A 276 15.43 11.91 15.07
CA GLU A 276 16.53 12.36 14.20
C GLU A 276 16.59 11.44 12.96
N PRO A 277 16.91 11.97 11.77
CA PRO A 277 17.00 11.16 10.56
C PRO A 277 18.04 10.07 10.73
N VAL A 278 17.58 8.83 10.81
CA VAL A 278 18.45 7.63 10.87
C VAL A 278 19.11 7.47 9.51
N LYS A 279 20.44 7.47 9.47
CA LYS A 279 21.20 7.18 8.26
C LYS A 279 20.84 5.79 7.75
N ARG A 280 20.32 5.72 6.53
CA ARG A 280 19.97 4.49 5.81
C ARG A 280 21.15 3.51 5.82
N LYS A 281 20.94 2.25 6.25
CA LYS A 281 21.92 1.19 6.06
C LYS A 281 22.18 1.02 4.56
N GLN A 282 23.43 1.18 4.13
CA GLN A 282 23.80 0.89 2.74
C GLN A 282 23.63 -0.61 2.50
N ARG A 283 22.75 -1.00 1.56
CA ARG A 283 22.73 -2.35 1.04
C ARG A 283 24.04 -2.63 0.32
N THR A 284 24.62 -3.80 0.55
CA THR A 284 25.77 -4.29 -0.19
C THR A 284 25.44 -4.34 -1.70
N ASN A 285 26.41 -4.01 -2.54
CA ASN A 285 26.26 -4.08 -3.99
C ASN A 285 25.97 -5.53 -4.40
N HIS A 286 24.76 -5.81 -4.82
CA HIS A 286 24.41 -7.10 -5.41
C HIS A 286 24.82 -7.08 -6.88
N ILE A 287 25.68 -8.00 -7.24
CA ILE A 287 26.13 -8.18 -8.62
C ILE A 287 25.07 -9.02 -9.34
N ASN A 288 24.51 -8.48 -10.43
CA ASN A 288 23.68 -9.28 -11.33
C ASN A 288 24.54 -10.45 -11.86
N ASN A 289 24.17 -11.69 -11.54
CA ASN A 289 24.84 -12.85 -12.08
C ASN A 289 24.31 -13.11 -13.50
N ILE A 290 24.94 -12.46 -14.48
CA ILE A 290 24.56 -12.51 -15.90
C ILE A 290 24.74 -13.91 -16.48
N ASP A 291 25.65 -14.72 -15.90
CA ASP A 291 26.02 -16.02 -16.41
C ASP A 291 25.13 -17.18 -15.93
N ARG A 292 24.13 -16.91 -15.08
CA ARG A 292 23.19 -17.95 -14.63
C ARG A 292 22.16 -18.30 -15.69
N GLU A 293 21.73 -19.56 -15.71
CA GLU A 293 20.58 -19.98 -16.51
C GLU A 293 19.26 -19.34 -15.99
N LEU A 294 18.39 -18.99 -16.94
CA LEU A 294 17.04 -18.49 -16.63
C LEU A 294 16.11 -19.67 -16.31
N THR A 295 15.25 -19.48 -15.32
CA THR A 295 14.12 -20.39 -15.09
C THR A 295 13.10 -20.25 -16.23
N GLU A 296 12.25 -21.28 -16.45
CA GLU A 296 11.17 -21.22 -17.45
C GLU A 296 10.29 -20.00 -17.26
N HIS A 297 9.92 -19.67 -16.01
CA HIS A 297 9.15 -18.49 -15.69
C HIS A 297 9.86 -17.19 -16.10
N GLU A 298 11.16 -17.09 -15.89
CA GLU A 298 11.95 -15.91 -16.25
C GLU A 298 12.09 -15.76 -17.78
N VAL A 299 12.16 -16.86 -18.50
CA VAL A 299 12.10 -16.87 -19.96
C VAL A 299 10.75 -16.33 -20.45
N GLU A 300 9.64 -16.76 -19.85
CA GLU A 300 8.31 -16.23 -20.16
C GLU A 300 8.17 -14.74 -19.85
N LEU A 301 8.70 -14.26 -18.73
CA LEU A 301 8.75 -12.83 -18.42
C LEU A 301 9.56 -12.03 -19.46
N GLY A 302 10.55 -12.64 -20.10
CA GLY A 302 11.29 -12.05 -21.22
C GLY A 302 10.44 -11.87 -22.48
N LYS A 303 9.44 -12.71 -22.71
CA LYS A 303 8.61 -12.71 -23.91
C LYS A 303 7.46 -11.71 -23.90
N CYS A 304 6.96 -11.32 -22.70
CA CYS A 304 5.82 -10.41 -22.59
C CYS A 304 6.19 -8.96 -22.95
N ASP A 305 5.23 -8.19 -23.43
CA ASP A 305 5.33 -6.74 -23.51
C ASP A 305 4.97 -6.10 -22.16
N ILE A 306 5.61 -4.98 -21.81
CA ILE A 306 5.28 -4.27 -20.57
C ILE A 306 4.27 -3.17 -20.89
N ASP A 307 3.05 -3.36 -20.40
CA ASP A 307 1.95 -2.42 -20.51
C ASP A 307 1.78 -1.67 -19.19
N CYS A 308 2.66 -0.68 -18.97
CA CYS A 308 2.83 -0.02 -17.69
C CYS A 308 1.58 0.71 -17.23
N ILE A 309 0.99 0.29 -16.12
CA ILE A 309 -0.21 0.87 -15.52
C ILE A 309 0.02 2.33 -15.07
N ALA A 310 1.24 2.68 -14.67
CA ALA A 310 1.59 4.06 -14.29
C ALA A 310 1.50 5.01 -15.49
N ILE A 311 1.99 4.57 -16.66
CA ILE A 311 1.88 5.33 -17.88
C ILE A 311 0.42 5.45 -18.31
N LYS A 312 -0.33 4.33 -18.31
CA LYS A 312 -1.76 4.33 -18.68
C LYS A 312 -2.60 5.27 -17.83
N ASN A 313 -2.35 5.27 -16.53
CA ASN A 313 -3.13 6.04 -15.57
C ASN A 313 -2.54 7.44 -15.31
N SER A 314 -1.47 7.80 -16.03
CA SER A 314 -0.81 9.12 -15.89
C SER A 314 -0.49 9.44 -14.43
N HIS A 315 0.09 8.49 -13.68
CA HIS A 315 0.39 8.65 -12.27
C HIS A 315 1.88 8.48 -11.94
N ILE A 316 2.27 9.06 -10.82
CA ILE A 316 3.54 8.86 -10.15
C ILE A 316 3.31 8.59 -8.67
N PHE A 317 4.29 8.00 -8.02
CA PHE A 317 4.32 7.77 -6.56
C PHE A 317 5.43 8.60 -5.91
N VAL A 318 5.13 9.22 -4.77
CA VAL A 318 6.10 9.94 -3.95
C VAL A 318 6.03 9.40 -2.52
N ASN A 319 7.16 8.91 -2.00
CA ASN A 319 7.22 8.42 -0.62
C ASN A 319 7.41 9.55 0.41
N SER A 320 7.29 9.22 1.68
CA SER A 320 7.27 10.18 2.80
C SER A 320 8.57 10.99 2.99
N TYR A 321 9.65 10.59 2.35
CA TYR A 321 10.93 11.33 2.38
C TYR A 321 11.33 11.92 1.02
N GLY A 322 10.37 11.99 0.07
CA GLY A 322 10.49 12.75 -1.15
C GLY A 322 11.16 12.04 -2.32
N LEU A 323 11.25 10.70 -2.32
CA LEU A 323 11.69 9.96 -3.51
C LEU A 323 10.50 9.74 -4.45
N VAL A 324 10.72 10.00 -5.73
CA VAL A 324 9.72 9.89 -6.80
C VAL A 324 9.92 8.60 -7.58
N PHE A 325 8.85 7.81 -7.71
CA PHE A 325 8.83 6.53 -8.44
C PHE A 325 7.70 6.53 -9.47
N PRO A 326 7.77 5.70 -10.53
CA PRO A 326 6.66 5.59 -11.48
C PRO A 326 5.41 4.97 -10.84
N CYS A 327 5.57 4.10 -9.84
CA CYS A 327 4.44 3.46 -9.16
C CYS A 327 4.80 3.02 -7.74
N CYS A 328 3.78 2.76 -6.93
CA CYS A 328 3.91 2.30 -5.55
C CYS A 328 4.67 0.96 -5.41
N TRP A 329 4.57 0.06 -6.40
CA TRP A 329 5.29 -1.21 -6.38
C TRP A 329 6.82 -1.03 -6.43
N HIS A 330 7.32 -0.12 -7.27
CA HIS A 330 8.74 0.19 -7.31
C HIS A 330 9.23 0.83 -6.02
N ALA A 331 8.44 1.75 -5.46
CA ALA A 331 8.75 2.35 -4.17
C ALA A 331 8.79 1.29 -3.06
N ALA A 332 7.79 0.40 -2.99
CA ALA A 332 7.74 -0.67 -2.01
C ALA A 332 8.96 -1.61 -2.11
N MET A 333 9.31 -2.04 -3.33
CA MET A 333 10.46 -2.94 -3.54
C MET A 333 11.81 -2.24 -3.28
N TYR A 334 11.92 -0.95 -3.57
CA TYR A 334 13.15 -0.21 -3.34
C TYR A 334 13.55 -0.19 -1.86
N ASP A 335 12.57 -0.14 -0.97
CA ASP A 335 12.77 -0.12 0.49
C ASP A 335 12.55 -1.48 1.16
N ASP A 336 12.18 -2.54 0.41
CA ASP A 336 11.86 -3.85 0.97
C ASP A 336 13.11 -4.59 1.45
N GLU A 337 13.26 -4.75 2.77
CA GLU A 337 14.34 -5.51 3.39
C GLU A 337 14.10 -7.03 3.31
N PHE A 338 12.84 -7.43 3.32
CA PHE A 338 12.44 -8.83 3.45
C PHE A 338 12.05 -9.46 2.12
N GLY A 339 12.02 -8.66 1.05
CA GLY A 339 11.79 -9.14 -0.31
C GLY A 339 12.91 -10.03 -0.82
N THR A 340 12.59 -10.89 -1.77
CA THR A 340 13.59 -11.74 -2.41
C THR A 340 14.60 -10.91 -3.19
N GLU A 341 15.88 -11.30 -3.15
CA GLU A 341 16.97 -10.55 -3.76
C GLU A 341 16.75 -10.32 -5.26
N ASP A 342 16.22 -11.32 -5.95
CA ASP A 342 15.93 -11.30 -7.39
C ASP A 342 14.82 -10.31 -7.80
N MET A 343 13.98 -9.87 -6.85
CA MET A 343 12.95 -8.84 -7.08
C MET A 343 13.44 -7.44 -6.69
N VAL A 344 14.19 -7.34 -5.60
CA VAL A 344 14.61 -6.07 -4.99
C VAL A 344 15.87 -5.52 -5.64
N ALA A 345 16.91 -6.35 -5.82
CA ALA A 345 18.20 -5.91 -6.32
C ALA A 345 18.14 -5.22 -7.71
N PRO A 346 17.38 -5.71 -8.70
CA PRO A 346 17.29 -5.03 -9.99
C PRO A 346 16.79 -3.59 -9.90
N ILE A 347 15.79 -3.31 -9.05
CA ILE A 347 15.25 -1.96 -8.85
C ILE A 347 16.27 -1.07 -8.15
N VAL A 348 16.89 -1.58 -7.08
CA VAL A 348 17.91 -0.83 -6.33
C VAL A 348 19.10 -0.49 -7.24
N ASN A 349 19.59 -1.45 -8.03
CA ASN A 349 20.70 -1.24 -8.95
C ASN A 349 20.32 -0.26 -10.07
N PHE A 350 19.11 -0.38 -10.62
CA PHE A 350 18.60 0.54 -11.62
C PHE A 350 18.57 1.98 -11.09
N ILE A 351 17.99 2.23 -9.92
CA ILE A 351 17.96 3.57 -9.32
C ILE A 351 19.38 4.07 -9.05
N LYS A 352 20.25 3.22 -8.48
CA LYS A 352 21.65 3.59 -8.18
C LYS A 352 22.44 3.95 -9.42
N SER A 353 22.19 3.31 -10.56
CA SER A 353 22.89 3.61 -11.82
C SER A 353 22.64 5.03 -12.33
N PHE A 354 21.49 5.61 -12.02
CA PHE A 354 21.14 7.00 -12.31
C PHE A 354 21.50 7.94 -11.14
N GLY A 355 21.73 7.43 -9.93
CA GLY A 355 21.94 8.19 -8.70
C GLY A 355 20.61 8.60 -8.03
N GLU A 356 20.46 8.28 -6.74
CA GLU A 356 19.25 8.53 -5.95
C GLU A 356 18.83 10.02 -5.94
N ASN A 357 19.78 10.93 -5.95
CA ASN A 357 19.50 12.38 -6.01
C ASN A 357 18.70 12.78 -7.25
N ASN A 358 18.72 11.98 -8.32
CA ASN A 358 17.98 12.25 -9.54
C ASN A 358 16.49 11.88 -9.47
N ILE A 359 16.07 11.24 -8.37
CA ILE A 359 14.65 10.98 -8.07
C ILE A 359 14.22 11.62 -6.76
N SER A 360 15.04 12.47 -6.14
CA SER A 360 14.78 13.06 -4.82
C SER A 360 14.32 14.52 -4.92
N LEU A 361 13.17 14.82 -4.34
CA LEU A 361 12.61 16.17 -4.21
C LEU A 361 13.42 17.08 -3.27
N GLN A 362 14.31 16.50 -2.47
CA GLN A 362 15.27 17.28 -1.67
C GLN A 362 16.37 17.91 -2.54
N HIS A 363 16.55 17.43 -3.77
CA HIS A 363 17.63 17.87 -4.66
C HIS A 363 17.14 18.45 -5.98
N LYS A 364 15.94 18.07 -6.43
CA LYS A 364 15.38 18.48 -7.72
C LYS A 364 13.88 18.75 -7.61
N SER A 365 13.38 19.69 -8.41
CA SER A 365 11.94 19.85 -8.55
C SER A 365 11.32 18.61 -9.19
N ILE A 366 10.02 18.37 -8.93
CA ILE A 366 9.28 17.26 -9.53
C ILE A 366 9.35 17.29 -11.06
N LYS A 367 9.33 18.48 -11.67
CA LYS A 367 9.50 18.65 -13.11
C LYS A 367 10.87 18.18 -13.61
N GLN A 368 11.95 18.58 -12.92
CA GLN A 368 13.31 18.14 -13.27
C GLN A 368 13.51 16.63 -13.13
N ILE A 369 12.82 16.00 -12.18
CA ILE A 369 12.85 14.56 -11.99
C ILE A 369 12.15 13.86 -13.15
N ILE A 370 10.94 14.28 -13.51
CA ILE A 370 10.12 13.64 -14.56
C ILE A 370 10.71 13.87 -15.95
N ASP A 371 11.26 15.05 -16.20
CA ASP A 371 11.95 15.37 -17.48
C ASP A 371 13.38 14.78 -17.52
N GLY A 372 13.85 14.17 -16.43
CA GLY A 372 15.18 13.59 -16.32
C GLY A 372 15.32 12.25 -17.04
N GLU A 373 16.58 11.83 -17.24
CA GLU A 373 16.94 10.65 -18.03
C GLU A 373 16.28 9.36 -17.53
N ILE A 374 16.17 9.17 -16.22
CA ILE A 374 15.56 7.96 -15.64
C ILE A 374 14.12 7.76 -16.12
N TYR A 375 13.33 8.85 -16.24
CA TYR A 375 11.92 8.80 -16.68
C TYR A 375 11.77 8.87 -18.19
N THR A 376 12.67 9.57 -18.89
CA THR A 376 12.58 9.77 -20.33
C THR A 376 13.12 8.60 -21.16
N THR A 377 14.19 7.98 -20.70
CA THR A 377 14.86 6.86 -21.40
C THR A 377 15.05 5.62 -20.52
N GLY A 378 15.45 5.78 -19.27
CA GLY A 378 15.84 4.69 -18.38
C GLY A 378 14.77 3.60 -18.26
N TYR A 379 13.56 3.95 -17.82
CA TYR A 379 12.46 2.98 -17.71
C TYR A 379 12.06 2.37 -19.05
N LEU A 380 12.12 3.13 -20.16
CA LEU A 380 11.80 2.60 -21.48
C LEU A 380 12.82 1.57 -21.97
N GLU A 381 14.10 1.76 -21.63
CA GLU A 381 15.12 0.76 -21.95
C GLU A 381 14.85 -0.55 -21.21
N THR A 382 14.42 -0.48 -19.92
CA THR A 382 14.04 -1.69 -19.16
C THR A 382 12.84 -2.42 -19.77
N PHE A 383 11.92 -1.71 -20.42
CA PHE A 383 10.73 -2.30 -21.05
C PHE A 383 11.08 -2.98 -22.39
N LYS A 384 12.05 -2.43 -23.13
CA LYS A 384 12.52 -2.98 -24.40
C LYS A 384 13.44 -4.17 -24.24
N ASP A 385 14.20 -4.21 -23.17
CA ASP A 385 15.09 -5.33 -22.88
C ASP A 385 14.26 -6.60 -22.62
N ARG A 386 14.66 -7.70 -23.23
CA ARG A 386 14.02 -9.01 -23.09
C ARG A 386 14.73 -9.92 -22.11
N ASP A 387 15.90 -9.53 -21.64
CA ASP A 387 16.69 -10.31 -20.69
C ASP A 387 16.62 -9.74 -19.28
N ILE A 388 15.95 -10.47 -18.38
CA ILE A 388 15.82 -10.08 -16.97
C ILE A 388 17.13 -10.10 -16.18
N ARG A 389 18.19 -10.70 -16.73
CA ARG A 389 19.56 -10.65 -16.17
C ARG A 389 20.27 -9.34 -16.51
N ASN A 390 19.77 -8.59 -17.48
CA ASN A 390 20.34 -7.33 -17.95
C ASN A 390 19.53 -6.15 -17.42
N LYS A 391 18.82 -5.41 -18.27
CA LYS A 391 18.09 -4.18 -17.88
C LYS A 391 16.62 -4.42 -17.53
N ARG A 392 16.02 -5.55 -17.97
CA ARG A 392 14.60 -5.80 -17.76
C ARG A 392 14.26 -5.95 -16.29
N LEU A 393 13.35 -5.12 -15.82
CA LEU A 393 12.85 -5.22 -14.45
C LEU A 393 11.80 -6.34 -14.34
N LYS A 394 12.16 -7.41 -13.61
CA LYS A 394 11.31 -8.59 -13.37
C LYS A 394 9.96 -8.20 -12.78
N SER A 395 9.93 -7.21 -11.89
CA SER A 395 8.71 -6.67 -11.31
C SER A 395 7.77 -6.05 -12.33
N CYS A 396 8.29 -5.26 -13.29
CA CYS A 396 7.48 -4.69 -14.35
C CYS A 396 6.92 -5.77 -15.28
N ALA A 397 7.74 -6.77 -15.63
CA ALA A 397 7.31 -7.88 -16.47
C ALA A 397 6.26 -8.76 -15.78
N GLY A 398 6.42 -9.01 -14.47
CA GLY A 398 5.47 -9.82 -13.69
C GLY A 398 4.15 -9.15 -13.36
N LEU A 399 4.15 -7.81 -13.16
CA LEU A 399 2.95 -7.06 -12.75
C LEU A 399 2.21 -6.40 -13.91
N CYS A 400 2.95 -5.96 -14.94
CA CYS A 400 2.43 -5.22 -16.07
C CYS A 400 2.71 -5.92 -17.42
N GLY A 401 3.24 -7.15 -17.39
CA GLY A 401 3.48 -7.93 -18.61
C GLY A 401 2.18 -8.41 -19.23
N VAL A 402 2.06 -8.24 -20.55
CA VAL A 402 0.99 -8.81 -21.37
C VAL A 402 1.61 -9.75 -22.39
N VAL A 403 1.07 -10.97 -22.48
CA VAL A 403 1.50 -11.92 -23.50
C VAL A 403 1.07 -11.35 -24.85
N ALA A 404 2.04 -11.16 -25.76
CA ALA A 404 1.72 -10.82 -27.15
C ALA A 404 0.87 -11.95 -27.72
N GLY A 405 -0.40 -11.62 -28.07
CA GLY A 405 -1.34 -12.56 -28.68
C GLY A 405 -0.92 -13.00 -30.09
#